data_0ecf9785ee9fb8e69d27825dc9901f65
#
_entry.id   0ecf9785ee9fb8e69d27825dc9901f65
#
_cell.length_a   1.000
_cell.length_b   1.000
_cell.length_c   1.000
_cell.angle_alpha   90.00
_cell.angle_beta   90.00
_cell.angle_gamma   90.00
#
_symmetry.space_group_name_H-M   'P 1'
#
loop_
_entity.id
_entity.type
_entity.pdbx_description
1 polymer ?
#
loop_
_entity_poly.entity_id
_entity_poly.type
_entity_poly.pdbx_seq_one_letter_code
_entity_poly.pdbx_strand_id
1 'polypeptide(L)'
;IRHYRVDRMSGVRVLELPRRGREQFADFDLPAYLRKHFSMYGGPERRVTLRCTADLESAMRERFGASPTFLPEEDERFHFDVPICVSEPFYGWVAGFGGKVEVLAPEDVRTGMRALAEQLAEEHR
;
A
#
# COMPACT_ATOMS: atom_id res chain seq x y z
N ILE A 1 13.69 0.73 10.05
CA ILE A 1 13.23 2.05 9.60
C ILE A 1 11.97 2.42 10.38
N ARG A 2 11.96 3.61 10.93
CA ARG A 2 10.82 4.19 11.64
C ARG A 2 10.34 5.43 10.92
N HIS A 3 9.03 5.67 10.98
CA HIS A 3 8.42 6.86 10.39
C HIS A 3 8.11 7.88 11.49
N TYR A 4 8.47 9.14 11.21
CA TYR A 4 8.21 10.26 12.13
C TYR A 4 7.50 11.38 11.37
N ARG A 5 6.50 11.96 12.00
CA ARG A 5 5.79 13.12 11.45
C ARG A 5 6.52 14.39 11.83
N VAL A 6 6.90 15.17 10.83
CA VAL A 6 7.63 16.42 11.02
C VAL A 6 6.82 17.44 11.82
N ASP A 7 5.51 17.50 11.60
CA ASP A 7 4.59 18.42 12.29
C ASP A 7 4.44 18.14 13.79
N ARG A 8 4.88 16.96 14.26
CA ARG A 8 4.88 16.57 15.68
C ARG A 8 6.22 16.71 16.35
N MET A 9 7.23 17.14 15.63
CA MET A 9 8.56 17.37 16.19
C MET A 9 8.64 18.71 16.92
N SER A 10 9.41 18.75 18.00
CA SER A 10 9.71 19.98 18.74
C SER A 10 11.17 19.99 19.14
N GLY A 11 11.73 21.17 19.35
CA GLY A 11 13.13 21.33 19.75
C GLY A 11 14.13 20.82 18.71
N VAL A 12 13.76 20.86 17.43
CA VAL A 12 14.60 20.38 16.33
C VAL A 12 15.80 21.33 16.14
N ARG A 13 16.99 20.77 16.09
CA ARG A 13 18.23 21.52 15.79
C ARG A 13 19.19 20.64 14.99
N VAL A 14 20.00 21.28 14.16
CA VAL A 14 21.06 20.61 13.43
C VAL A 14 22.26 20.42 14.36
N LEU A 15 22.79 19.21 14.42
CA LEU A 15 23.98 18.89 15.17
C LEU A 15 25.19 18.83 14.24
N GLU A 16 26.40 19.08 14.79
CA GLU A 16 27.66 18.94 14.05
C GLU A 16 28.14 17.47 13.98
N LEU A 17 27.37 16.56 14.55
CA LEU A 17 27.68 15.13 14.55
C LEU A 17 27.20 14.47 13.26
N PRO A 18 27.94 13.45 12.74
CA PRO A 18 27.49 12.71 11.59
C PRO A 18 26.23 11.90 11.90
N ARG A 19 25.39 11.71 10.88
CA ARG A 19 24.17 10.91 10.99
C ARG A 19 24.50 9.45 11.29
N ARG A 20 23.82 8.86 12.26
CA ARG A 20 23.90 7.43 12.56
C ARG A 20 23.06 6.62 11.58
N GLY A 21 23.48 5.38 11.30
CA GLY A 21 22.75 4.47 10.43
C GLY A 21 22.82 4.81 8.95
N ARG A 22 23.76 5.65 8.56
CA ARG A 22 23.95 6.09 7.17
C ARG A 22 24.16 4.90 6.22
N GLU A 23 24.89 3.90 6.67
CA GLU A 23 25.17 2.67 5.91
C GLU A 23 23.91 1.85 5.60
N GLN A 24 22.86 1.96 6.41
CA GLN A 24 21.60 1.27 6.20
C GLN A 24 20.80 1.85 5.04
N PHE A 25 21.16 3.05 4.58
CA PHE A 25 20.49 3.74 3.48
C PHE A 25 21.29 3.73 2.18
N ALA A 26 22.46 3.09 2.16
CA ALA A 26 23.31 3.07 0.96
C ALA A 26 22.59 2.49 -0.25
N ASP A 27 21.82 1.41 -0.06
CA ASP A 27 21.06 0.73 -1.11
C ASP A 27 19.54 0.94 -0.95
N PHE A 28 19.14 1.96 -0.20
CA PHE A 28 17.73 2.23 0.09
C PHE A 28 17.06 2.93 -1.08
N ASP A 29 16.03 2.28 -1.64
CA ASP A 29 15.20 2.82 -2.72
C ASP A 29 13.92 3.41 -2.11
N LEU A 30 13.91 4.73 -1.91
CA LEU A 30 12.78 5.44 -1.33
C LEU A 30 11.50 5.31 -2.16
N PRO A 31 11.50 5.49 -3.50
CA PRO A 31 10.30 5.30 -4.29
C PRO A 31 9.70 3.91 -4.15
N ALA A 32 10.50 2.86 -4.22
CA ALA A 32 10.04 1.48 -4.04
C ALA A 32 9.45 1.27 -2.63
N TYR A 33 10.11 1.82 -1.61
CA TYR A 33 9.63 1.76 -0.23
C TYR A 33 8.26 2.42 -0.07
N LEU A 34 8.08 3.62 -0.62
CA LEU A 34 6.82 4.35 -0.54
C LEU A 34 5.67 3.66 -1.27
N ARG A 35 5.96 2.95 -2.36
CA ARG A 35 4.92 2.21 -3.11
C ARG A 35 4.33 1.05 -2.31
N LYS A 36 5.12 0.44 -1.42
CA LYS A 36 4.69 -0.69 -0.58
C LYS A 36 3.88 -0.24 0.63
N HIS A 37 4.09 0.98 1.11
CA HIS A 37 3.53 1.47 2.36
C HIS A 37 2.32 2.36 2.12
N PHE A 38 1.32 2.21 2.98
CA PHE A 38 0.11 3.03 2.99
C PHE A 38 0.13 3.90 4.23
N SER A 39 0.11 5.23 4.03
CA SER A 39 0.39 6.19 5.07
C SER A 39 1.79 5.93 5.67
N MET A 40 1.94 6.03 6.97
CA MET A 40 3.21 5.74 7.65
C MET A 40 3.18 4.40 8.39
N TYR A 41 2.23 3.54 8.06
CA TYR A 41 2.06 2.26 8.73
C TYR A 41 2.93 1.19 8.09
N GLY A 42 3.69 0.47 8.93
CA GLY A 42 4.37 -0.75 8.53
C GLY A 42 3.44 -1.95 8.58
N GLY A 43 3.92 -3.08 8.12
CA GLY A 43 3.22 -4.34 8.16
C GLY A 43 4.03 -5.41 7.44
N PRO A 44 3.59 -6.69 7.47
CA PRO A 44 4.28 -7.73 6.75
C PRO A 44 4.23 -7.47 5.25
N GLU A 45 5.39 -7.54 4.59
CA GLU A 45 5.46 -7.44 3.13
C GLU A 45 4.94 -8.71 2.50
N ARG A 46 3.94 -8.57 1.66
CA ARG A 46 3.31 -9.68 0.94
C ARG A 46 3.18 -9.33 -0.53
N ARG A 47 3.29 -10.33 -1.39
CA ARG A 47 2.97 -10.17 -2.79
C ARG A 47 1.46 -10.33 -2.95
N VAL A 48 0.79 -9.24 -3.28
CA VAL A 48 -0.67 -9.18 -3.36
C VAL A 48 -1.11 -9.11 -4.82
N THR A 49 -2.12 -9.87 -5.18
CA THR A 49 -2.77 -9.78 -6.49
C THR A 49 -4.03 -8.96 -6.37
N LEU A 50 -4.09 -7.87 -7.13
CA LEU A 50 -5.24 -6.98 -7.20
C LEU A 50 -5.92 -7.11 -8.55
N ARG A 51 -7.24 -7.08 -8.57
CA ARG A 51 -8.06 -6.98 -9.77
C ARG A 51 -8.84 -5.69 -9.76
N CYS A 52 -8.79 -4.96 -10.88
CA CYS A 52 -9.38 -3.64 -11.00
C CYS A 52 -10.24 -3.54 -12.24
N THR A 53 -11.23 -2.65 -12.20
CA THR A 53 -11.93 -2.24 -13.42
C THR A 53 -11.00 -1.44 -14.32
N ALA A 54 -11.18 -1.54 -15.64
CA ALA A 54 -10.26 -0.98 -16.65
C ALA A 54 -10.09 0.54 -16.53
N ASP A 55 -11.08 1.26 -16.05
CA ASP A 55 -11.03 2.70 -15.83
C ASP A 55 -10.03 3.15 -14.76
N LEU A 56 -9.51 2.20 -13.95
CA LEU A 56 -8.55 2.49 -12.91
C LEU A 56 -7.08 2.28 -13.34
N GLU A 57 -6.81 1.99 -14.60
CA GLU A 57 -5.45 1.74 -15.06
C GLU A 57 -4.50 2.89 -14.73
N SER A 58 -4.89 4.13 -15.04
CA SER A 58 -4.07 5.31 -14.72
C SER A 58 -3.83 5.48 -13.23
N ALA A 59 -4.87 5.29 -12.42
CA ALA A 59 -4.75 5.40 -10.96
C ALA A 59 -3.78 4.36 -10.40
N MET A 60 -3.81 3.14 -10.91
CA MET A 60 -2.90 2.08 -10.48
C MET A 60 -1.46 2.33 -10.95
N ARG A 61 -1.27 2.84 -12.16
CA ARG A 61 0.04 3.25 -12.66
C ARG A 61 0.64 4.38 -11.82
N GLU A 62 -0.18 5.35 -11.48
CA GLU A 62 0.25 6.47 -10.64
C GLU A 62 0.66 5.97 -9.24
N ARG A 63 -0.11 5.06 -8.65
CA ARG A 63 0.15 4.57 -7.30
C ARG A 63 1.35 3.61 -7.23
N PHE A 64 1.47 2.69 -8.18
CA PHE A 64 2.45 1.60 -8.13
C PHE A 64 3.58 1.71 -9.14
N GLY A 65 3.55 2.70 -10.00
CA GLY A 65 4.57 2.92 -11.02
C GLY A 65 4.47 1.95 -12.19
N ALA A 66 5.54 1.85 -12.96
CA ALA A 66 5.59 1.08 -14.20
C ALA A 66 5.99 -0.40 -13.99
N SER A 67 6.45 -0.77 -12.78
CA SER A 67 6.95 -2.13 -12.52
C SER A 67 5.91 -3.23 -12.64
N PRO A 68 4.66 -3.07 -12.14
CA PRO A 68 3.67 -4.12 -12.28
C PRO A 68 3.27 -4.35 -13.73
N THR A 69 3.11 -5.62 -14.11
CA THR A 69 2.56 -5.99 -15.40
C THR A 69 1.04 -6.12 -15.28
N PHE A 70 0.32 -5.28 -15.99
CA PHE A 70 -1.14 -5.32 -16.01
C PHE A 70 -1.61 -6.33 -17.03
N LEU A 71 -2.35 -7.34 -16.57
CA LEU A 71 -2.86 -8.44 -17.39
C LEU A 71 -4.36 -8.27 -17.62
N PRO A 72 -4.80 -8.03 -18.86
CA PRO A 72 -6.22 -7.87 -19.16
C PRO A 72 -7.02 -9.12 -18.82
N GLU A 73 -8.24 -8.92 -18.36
CA GLU A 73 -9.24 -9.96 -18.13
C GLU A 73 -10.51 -9.64 -18.93
N GLU A 74 -11.45 -10.57 -18.90
CA GLU A 74 -12.80 -10.35 -19.41
C GLU A 74 -13.54 -9.30 -18.58
N ASP A 75 -14.68 -8.80 -19.08
CA ASP A 75 -15.54 -7.83 -18.38
C ASP A 75 -14.85 -6.50 -18.07
N GLU A 76 -13.96 -6.05 -18.98
CA GLU A 76 -13.25 -4.77 -18.86
C GLU A 76 -12.54 -4.62 -17.50
N ARG A 77 -11.79 -5.66 -17.12
CA ARG A 77 -10.96 -5.67 -15.92
C ARG A 77 -9.52 -6.04 -16.24
N PHE A 78 -8.64 -5.81 -15.30
CA PHE A 78 -7.26 -6.26 -15.34
C PHE A 78 -6.81 -6.67 -13.94
N HIS A 79 -5.75 -7.48 -13.87
CA HIS A 79 -5.13 -7.83 -12.60
C HIS A 79 -3.62 -7.67 -12.67
N PHE A 80 -2.99 -7.56 -11.52
CA PHE A 80 -1.55 -7.43 -11.40
C PHE A 80 -1.09 -7.83 -10.01
N ASP A 81 0.17 -8.22 -9.91
CA ASP A 81 0.83 -8.53 -8.65
C ASP A 81 1.69 -7.33 -8.22
N VAL A 82 1.68 -7.04 -6.93
CA VAL A 82 2.45 -5.93 -6.38
C VAL A 82 2.87 -6.25 -4.94
N PRO A 83 4.11 -5.87 -4.53
CA PRO A 83 4.51 -6.00 -3.14
C PRO A 83 3.82 -4.94 -2.29
N ILE A 84 3.19 -5.37 -1.21
CA ILE A 84 2.45 -4.51 -0.27
C ILE A 84 2.87 -4.83 1.16
N CYS A 85 3.14 -3.80 1.96
CA CYS A 85 3.16 -3.92 3.41
C CYS A 85 1.72 -3.86 3.90
N VAL A 86 1.16 -5.01 4.23
CA VAL A 86 -0.26 -5.15 4.56
C VAL A 86 -0.57 -4.47 5.89
N SER A 87 -1.55 -3.58 5.90
CA SER A 87 -1.94 -2.77 7.04
C SER A 87 -3.40 -2.36 6.94
N GLU A 88 -3.96 -1.84 8.02
CA GLU A 88 -5.33 -1.28 7.98
C GLU A 88 -5.48 -0.16 6.93
N PRO A 89 -4.55 0.80 6.80
CA PRO A 89 -4.62 1.79 5.72
C PRO A 89 -4.63 1.19 4.31
N PHE A 90 -3.95 0.07 4.08
CA PHE A 90 -4.04 -0.63 2.80
C PHE A 90 -5.47 -1.11 2.53
N TYR A 91 -6.10 -1.76 3.50
CA TYR A 91 -7.49 -2.21 3.35
C TYR A 91 -8.44 -1.03 3.16
N GLY A 92 -8.22 0.07 3.88
CA GLY A 92 -9.00 1.30 3.71
C GLY A 92 -8.85 1.90 2.31
N TRP A 93 -7.64 1.87 1.77
CA TRP A 93 -7.38 2.31 0.39
C TRP A 93 -8.14 1.45 -0.63
N VAL A 94 -8.11 0.14 -0.49
CA VAL A 94 -8.88 -0.77 -1.36
C VAL A 94 -10.38 -0.44 -1.27
N ALA A 95 -10.91 -0.31 -0.07
CA ALA A 95 -12.33 0.00 0.16
C ALA A 95 -12.74 1.34 -0.45
N GLY A 96 -11.83 2.30 -0.49
CA GLY A 96 -12.07 3.63 -1.03
C GLY A 96 -12.46 3.67 -2.50
N PHE A 97 -12.23 2.60 -3.25
CA PHE A 97 -12.62 2.49 -4.65
C PHE A 97 -14.04 1.94 -4.85
N GLY A 98 -14.78 1.72 -3.78
CA GLY A 98 -16.19 1.33 -3.87
C GLY A 98 -16.46 0.00 -4.56
N GLY A 99 -15.56 -0.96 -4.40
CA GLY A 99 -15.68 -2.28 -5.00
C GLY A 99 -14.99 -2.45 -6.35
N LYS A 100 -14.42 -1.40 -6.91
CA LYS A 100 -13.69 -1.47 -8.19
C LYS A 100 -12.29 -2.09 -8.07
N VAL A 101 -11.77 -2.20 -6.87
CA VAL A 101 -10.50 -2.88 -6.56
C VAL A 101 -10.80 -4.07 -5.67
N GLU A 102 -10.30 -5.24 -6.07
CA GLU A 102 -10.51 -6.49 -5.36
C GLU A 102 -9.19 -7.15 -5.04
N VAL A 103 -9.03 -7.64 -3.82
CA VAL A 103 -7.88 -8.48 -3.44
C VAL A 103 -8.18 -9.91 -3.85
N LEU A 104 -7.39 -10.47 -4.78
CA LEU A 104 -7.53 -11.84 -5.22
C LEU A 104 -6.70 -12.82 -4.38
N ALA A 105 -5.49 -12.43 -4.04
CA ALA A 105 -4.51 -13.27 -3.34
C ALA A 105 -3.52 -12.39 -2.57
N PRO A 106 -2.84 -12.92 -1.54
CA PRO A 106 -3.03 -14.25 -0.96
C PRO A 106 -4.32 -14.36 -0.15
N GLU A 107 -4.71 -15.57 0.19
CA GLU A 107 -6.02 -15.83 0.83
C GLU A 107 -6.19 -15.13 2.18
N ASP A 108 -5.14 -15.05 2.99
CA ASP A 108 -5.21 -14.36 4.29
C ASP A 108 -5.42 -12.85 4.13
N VAL A 109 -4.83 -12.23 3.11
CA VAL A 109 -5.04 -10.80 2.81
C VAL A 109 -6.47 -10.58 2.29
N ARG A 110 -6.94 -11.46 1.42
CA ARG A 110 -8.33 -11.43 0.94
C ARG A 110 -9.32 -11.59 2.10
N THR A 111 -9.05 -12.49 3.01
CA THR A 111 -9.85 -12.70 4.22
C THR A 111 -9.86 -11.46 5.12
N GLY A 112 -8.71 -10.79 5.27
CA GLY A 112 -8.61 -9.54 6.01
C GLY A 112 -9.47 -8.42 5.41
N MET A 113 -9.50 -8.32 4.09
CA MET A 113 -10.37 -7.36 3.41
C MET A 113 -11.86 -7.66 3.62
N ARG A 114 -12.24 -8.95 3.53
CA ARG A 114 -13.61 -9.39 3.80
C ARG A 114 -14.04 -9.07 5.23
N ALA A 115 -13.17 -9.34 6.19
CA ALA A 115 -13.45 -9.07 7.60
C ALA A 115 -13.74 -7.59 7.85
N LEU A 116 -12.96 -6.68 7.24
CA LEU A 116 -13.22 -5.24 7.32
C LEU A 116 -14.59 -4.89 6.72
N ALA A 117 -14.90 -5.43 5.55
CA ALA A 117 -16.19 -5.17 4.89
C ALA A 117 -17.38 -5.62 5.72
N GLU A 118 -17.28 -6.79 6.34
CA GLU A 118 -18.31 -7.33 7.23
C GLU A 118 -18.49 -6.47 8.48
N GLN A 119 -17.38 -6.04 9.08
CA GLN A 119 -17.41 -5.16 10.24
C GLN A 119 -18.09 -3.82 9.90
N LEU A 120 -17.70 -3.20 8.80
CA LEU A 120 -18.30 -1.92 8.35
C LEU A 120 -19.79 -2.08 8.07
N ALA A 121 -20.19 -3.18 7.46
CA ALA A 121 -21.61 -3.46 7.20
C ALA A 121 -22.38 -3.61 8.51
N GLU A 122 -21.83 -4.26 9.50
CA GLU A 122 -22.47 -4.43 10.82
C GLU A 122 -22.61 -3.10 11.57
N GLU A 123 -21.56 -2.29 11.56
CA GLU A 123 -21.56 -0.98 12.26
C GLU A 123 -22.53 0.04 11.64
N HIS A 124 -22.90 -0.12 10.36
CA HIS A 124 -23.75 0.81 9.61
C HIS A 124 -25.15 0.27 9.31
N ARG A 125 -25.57 -0.74 10.01
CA ARG A 125 -26.94 -1.28 9.90
C ARG A 125 -28.01 -0.35 10.49
#